data_23db36a43309eb5d1b6e7bcf99382f2c
#
_entry.id   23db36a43309eb5d1b6e7bcf99382f2c
#
_cell.length_a   1.000
_cell.length_b   1.000
_cell.length_c   1.000
_cell.angle_alpha   90.00
_cell.angle_beta   90.00
_cell.angle_gamma   90.00
#
_symmetry.space_group_name_H-M   'P 1'
#
loop_
_entity.id
_entity.type
_entity.pdbx_description
1 polymer ?
#
loop_
_entity_poly.entity_id
_entity_poly.type
_entity_poly.pdbx_seq_one_letter_code
_entity_poly.pdbx_strand_id
1 'polypeptide(L)'
;MACGQGTAAVGPAQTEADEYTRYELLSPESASFAIRYEVTATTAGAKYYFNPIRKGSVASGESVVDVMTGQPAKFEVVRGEQAVKDPLMKGEDTSVDYIKVHLARSVPPEGQARLLILKTYKDAKSYYREGDTIVFNRSLSIPRNSIVLPGGYELVACNVPSQVLAEPDGRISISFMNGSGAEAPLIVKGKLGAQTGAGAVPRAPGSAKSWEAPFEGETEKERLSERAHEDREIVYFLQQPETHAFRLYHDYTESHPGVDKYFNVVRTGSKVSDPSAYLLDTGEKLTTKILTGAELASAKMDAGEPVDAAAQVVVIPFSPVKAGQNVRVRISETYTAPASYRLEGDDLVFDRSLGRPRNAVVLPEGWYLTASSIPATVTQMSDGRIRLDFWNARPDPVDVLIKAKRRAR
;
A
#
# COMPACT_ATOMS: atom_id res chain seq x y z
N MET A 1 46.34 -13.12 -28.42
CA MET A 1 45.63 -13.27 -27.12
C MET A 1 44.88 -11.99 -26.86
N ALA A 2 43.58 -12.01 -27.10
CA ALA A 2 42.69 -10.87 -26.80
C ALA A 2 42.00 -11.16 -25.47
N CYS A 3 42.40 -10.40 -24.43
CA CYS A 3 41.68 -10.41 -23.15
C CYS A 3 40.30 -9.78 -23.36
N GLY A 4 39.27 -10.60 -23.37
CA GLY A 4 37.91 -10.12 -23.24
C GLY A 4 37.70 -9.52 -21.86
N GLN A 5 37.56 -8.21 -21.79
CA GLN A 5 37.05 -7.53 -20.60
C GLN A 5 35.53 -7.89 -20.50
N GLY A 6 35.25 -8.81 -19.58
CA GLY A 6 33.88 -9.05 -19.18
C GLY A 6 33.31 -7.77 -18.59
N THR A 7 32.36 -7.15 -19.26
CA THR A 7 31.51 -6.12 -18.67
C THR A 7 30.74 -6.80 -17.55
N ALA A 8 31.07 -6.45 -16.30
CA ALA A 8 30.30 -6.86 -15.15
C ALA A 8 28.84 -6.39 -15.41
N ALA A 9 27.92 -7.34 -15.41
CA ALA A 9 26.51 -7.02 -15.51
C ALA A 9 26.16 -6.08 -14.35
N VAL A 10 25.75 -4.87 -14.71
CA VAL A 10 25.27 -3.90 -13.73
C VAL A 10 24.00 -4.51 -13.12
N GLY A 11 24.04 -4.84 -11.84
CA GLY A 11 22.87 -5.33 -11.12
C GLY A 11 21.71 -4.32 -11.24
N PRO A 12 20.47 -4.78 -11.10
CA PRO A 12 19.32 -3.90 -11.15
C PRO A 12 19.39 -2.85 -10.02
N ALA A 13 18.99 -1.61 -10.33
CA ALA A 13 18.81 -0.56 -9.32
C ALA A 13 17.78 -1.00 -8.26
N GLN A 14 17.86 -0.42 -7.05
CA GLN A 14 16.88 -0.68 -6.00
C GLN A 14 15.47 -0.34 -6.51
N THR A 15 14.54 -1.25 -6.25
CA THR A 15 13.11 -1.07 -6.52
C THR A 15 12.30 -1.33 -5.26
N GLU A 16 11.19 -0.63 -5.14
CA GLU A 16 10.32 -0.67 -3.98
C GLU A 16 8.85 -0.58 -4.39
N ALA A 17 7.97 -0.94 -3.48
CA ALA A 17 6.53 -0.89 -3.64
C ALA A 17 5.85 -0.63 -2.29
N ASP A 18 4.55 -0.39 -2.33
CA ASP A 18 3.67 -0.27 -1.15
C ASP A 18 4.17 0.70 -0.08
N GLU A 19 4.80 1.78 -0.50
CA GLU A 19 5.30 2.79 0.41
C GLU A 19 4.15 3.53 1.11
N TYR A 20 4.24 3.58 2.43
CA TYR A 20 3.38 4.39 3.28
C TYR A 20 4.23 5.17 4.27
N THR A 21 3.94 6.46 4.44
CA THR A 21 4.60 7.28 5.44
C THR A 21 3.58 7.98 6.33
N ARG A 22 3.75 7.83 7.64
CA ARG A 22 3.03 8.57 8.66
C ARG A 22 3.98 9.53 9.35
N TYR A 23 3.64 10.83 9.32
CA TYR A 23 4.35 11.92 9.98
C TYR A 23 3.56 12.32 11.23
N GLU A 24 4.07 12.05 12.42
CA GLU A 24 3.48 12.54 13.67
C GLU A 24 4.19 13.83 14.11
N LEU A 25 3.50 14.95 14.00
CA LEU A 25 4.05 16.25 14.38
C LEU A 25 4.20 16.31 15.90
N LEU A 26 5.40 16.61 16.36
CA LEU A 26 5.71 16.76 17.78
C LEU A 26 5.44 18.19 18.24
N SER A 27 5.88 18.56 19.47
CA SER A 27 5.76 19.94 19.93
C SER A 27 6.32 20.90 18.89
N PRO A 28 5.57 21.95 18.50
CA PRO A 28 6.00 22.88 17.45
C PRO A 28 7.34 23.56 17.72
N GLU A 29 7.67 23.77 19.01
CA GLU A 29 8.93 24.38 19.46
C GLU A 29 10.14 23.50 19.11
N SER A 30 9.93 22.20 18.98
CA SER A 30 10.99 21.24 18.61
C SER A 30 11.33 21.29 17.12
N ALA A 31 10.42 21.82 16.28
CA ALA A 31 10.48 21.70 14.81
C ALA A 31 10.73 20.26 14.34
N SER A 32 10.18 19.28 15.07
CA SER A 32 10.44 17.86 14.87
C SER A 32 9.15 17.08 14.64
N PHE A 33 9.28 15.99 13.91
CA PHE A 33 8.20 15.03 13.67
C PHE A 33 8.75 13.61 13.62
N ALA A 34 8.00 12.68 14.22
CA ALA A 34 8.30 11.27 14.12
C ALA A 34 7.78 10.73 12.78
N ILE A 35 8.51 9.80 12.22
CA ILE A 35 8.21 9.17 10.93
C ILE A 35 8.08 7.67 11.14
N ARG A 36 6.94 7.12 10.72
CA ARG A 36 6.73 5.71 10.47
C ARG A 36 6.75 5.53 8.96
N TYR A 37 7.73 4.82 8.44
CA TYR A 37 7.87 4.52 7.03
C TYR A 37 7.78 3.03 6.80
N GLU A 38 6.76 2.59 6.10
CA GLU A 38 6.58 1.22 5.66
C GLU A 38 6.94 1.12 4.19
N VAL A 39 7.74 0.14 3.85
CA VAL A 39 8.23 -0.05 2.49
C VAL A 39 8.45 -1.52 2.19
N THR A 40 8.23 -1.87 0.95
CA THR A 40 8.44 -3.20 0.40
C THR A 40 9.59 -3.18 -0.58
N ALA A 41 10.74 -3.76 -0.24
CA ALA A 41 11.85 -3.97 -1.15
C ALA A 41 11.51 -5.09 -2.13
N THR A 42 11.66 -4.84 -3.44
CA THR A 42 11.23 -5.75 -4.51
C THR A 42 12.35 -6.19 -5.45
N THR A 43 13.56 -5.64 -5.31
CA THR A 43 14.70 -6.05 -6.16
C THR A 43 15.13 -7.48 -5.84
N ALA A 44 14.85 -8.42 -6.73
CA ALA A 44 15.15 -9.84 -6.55
C ALA A 44 16.63 -10.06 -6.21
N GLY A 45 16.92 -10.89 -5.21
CA GLY A 45 18.25 -11.21 -4.72
C GLY A 45 18.90 -10.13 -3.84
N ALA A 46 18.25 -8.96 -3.66
CA ALA A 46 18.78 -7.91 -2.79
C ALA A 46 18.92 -8.41 -1.35
N LYS A 47 20.04 -8.06 -0.72
CA LYS A 47 20.36 -8.35 0.69
C LYS A 47 20.30 -7.11 1.57
N TYR A 48 20.22 -5.95 0.95
CA TYR A 48 20.16 -4.65 1.59
C TYR A 48 19.02 -3.84 1.03
N TYR A 49 18.55 -2.89 1.84
CA TYR A 49 17.67 -1.82 1.43
C TYR A 49 18.25 -0.50 1.91
N PHE A 50 18.21 0.54 1.09
CA PHE A 50 18.76 1.86 1.41
C PHE A 50 17.64 2.89 1.45
N ASN A 51 17.44 3.51 2.61
CA ASN A 51 16.48 4.58 2.79
C ASN A 51 17.19 5.93 2.89
N PRO A 52 16.99 6.88 1.97
CA PRO A 52 17.66 8.17 2.02
C PRO A 52 17.21 9.01 3.23
N ILE A 53 18.16 9.69 3.85
CA ILE A 53 17.90 10.75 4.82
C ILE A 53 17.77 12.05 4.04
N ARG A 54 16.58 12.67 4.08
CA ARG A 54 16.30 13.87 3.29
C ARG A 54 17.27 14.99 3.60
N LYS A 55 17.82 15.60 2.56
CA LYS A 55 18.75 16.73 2.68
C LYS A 55 18.14 17.87 3.48
N GLY A 56 18.89 18.35 4.49
CA GLY A 56 18.46 19.42 5.38
C GLY A 56 17.66 18.99 6.60
N SER A 57 17.30 17.69 6.71
CA SER A 57 16.73 17.11 7.93
C SER A 57 17.83 16.47 8.77
N VAL A 58 17.70 16.53 10.11
CA VAL A 58 18.54 15.79 11.04
C VAL A 58 17.75 14.59 11.54
N ALA A 59 18.21 13.39 11.20
CA ALA A 59 17.60 12.14 11.63
C ALA A 59 18.11 11.73 13.02
N SER A 60 17.25 11.08 13.81
CA SER A 60 17.58 10.53 15.12
C SER A 60 16.57 9.45 15.54
N GLY A 61 16.97 8.60 16.49
CA GLY A 61 16.07 7.59 17.05
C GLY A 61 15.65 6.53 16.05
N GLU A 62 16.53 6.17 15.12
CA GLU A 62 16.23 5.20 14.08
C GLU A 62 16.06 3.80 14.67
N SER A 63 15.08 3.09 14.16
CA SER A 63 14.92 1.65 14.35
C SER A 63 14.27 1.02 13.13
N VAL A 64 14.56 -0.25 12.90
CA VAL A 64 14.05 -0.99 11.75
C VAL A 64 13.51 -2.34 12.21
N VAL A 65 12.36 -2.72 11.65
CA VAL A 65 11.71 -4.01 11.93
C VAL A 65 11.44 -4.73 10.61
N ASP A 66 11.72 -6.01 10.54
CA ASP A 66 11.23 -6.91 9.51
C ASP A 66 9.75 -7.19 9.78
N VAL A 67 8.86 -6.72 8.90
CA VAL A 67 7.41 -6.76 9.13
C VAL A 67 6.87 -8.19 9.15
N MET A 68 7.43 -9.11 8.36
CA MET A 68 7.01 -10.50 8.34
C MET A 68 7.22 -11.18 9.69
N THR A 69 8.38 -10.94 10.31
CA THR A 69 8.78 -11.64 11.55
C THR A 69 8.50 -10.86 12.81
N GLY A 70 8.24 -9.54 12.70
CA GLY A 70 8.14 -8.64 13.84
C GLY A 70 9.47 -8.41 14.58
N GLN A 71 10.60 -8.88 14.03
CA GLN A 71 11.92 -8.81 14.68
C GLN A 71 12.69 -7.56 14.25
N PRO A 72 13.49 -6.98 15.14
CA PRO A 72 14.40 -5.91 14.78
C PRO A 72 15.34 -6.33 13.66
N ALA A 73 15.50 -5.46 12.65
CA ALA A 73 16.48 -5.63 11.57
C ALA A 73 17.75 -4.84 11.87
N LYS A 74 18.90 -5.40 11.52
CA LYS A 74 20.18 -4.71 11.63
C LYS A 74 20.27 -3.61 10.58
N PHE A 75 20.75 -2.43 10.98
CA PHE A 75 20.99 -1.31 10.07
C PHE A 75 22.23 -0.52 10.46
N GLU A 76 22.69 0.31 9.55
CA GLU A 76 23.78 1.28 9.74
C GLU A 76 23.47 2.54 8.94
N VAL A 77 23.94 3.70 9.41
CA VAL A 77 23.87 4.94 8.62
C VAL A 77 25.18 5.05 7.83
N VAL A 78 25.06 5.15 6.52
CA VAL A 78 26.20 5.25 5.61
C VAL A 78 26.13 6.54 4.80
N ARG A 79 27.30 7.13 4.49
CA ARG A 79 27.38 8.29 3.61
C ARG A 79 27.03 7.91 2.18
N GLY A 80 26.45 8.83 1.42
CA GLY A 80 26.07 8.59 0.03
C GLY A 80 27.22 8.08 -0.84
N GLU A 81 28.42 8.63 -0.68
CA GLU A 81 29.65 8.15 -1.36
C GLU A 81 29.98 6.68 -1.07
N GLN A 82 29.56 6.18 0.07
CA GLN A 82 29.71 4.79 0.49
C GLN A 82 28.58 3.92 -0.07
N ALA A 83 27.34 4.45 -0.01
CA ALA A 83 26.14 3.76 -0.49
C ALA A 83 26.24 3.43 -1.99
N VAL A 84 26.68 4.37 -2.83
CA VAL A 84 26.77 4.19 -4.30
C VAL A 84 27.83 3.17 -4.75
N LYS A 85 28.62 2.62 -3.82
CA LYS A 85 29.52 1.48 -4.10
C LYS A 85 28.75 0.16 -4.20
N ASP A 86 27.55 0.11 -3.61
CA ASP A 86 26.65 -1.03 -3.77
C ASP A 86 25.97 -0.95 -5.15
N PRO A 87 25.91 -2.04 -5.91
CA PRO A 87 25.26 -2.06 -7.22
C PRO A 87 23.82 -1.57 -7.22
N LEU A 88 23.07 -1.78 -6.12
CA LEU A 88 21.69 -1.33 -5.94
C LEU A 88 21.56 0.21 -5.97
N MET A 89 22.63 0.92 -5.61
CA MET A 89 22.65 2.36 -5.42
C MET A 89 23.41 3.12 -6.51
N LYS A 90 23.68 2.46 -7.63
CA LYS A 90 24.42 3.08 -8.73
C LYS A 90 23.64 4.23 -9.35
N GLY A 91 24.21 5.42 -9.29
CA GLY A 91 23.60 6.65 -9.86
C GLY A 91 22.75 7.45 -8.87
N GLU A 92 22.63 6.98 -7.61
CA GLU A 92 21.91 7.68 -6.55
C GLU A 92 22.68 8.89 -6.00
N ASP A 93 21.99 9.72 -5.23
CA ASP A 93 22.54 10.98 -4.68
C ASP A 93 23.63 10.70 -3.64
N THR A 94 24.87 11.11 -3.94
CA THR A 94 26.01 10.99 -3.03
C THR A 94 26.06 12.06 -1.95
N SER A 95 25.21 13.10 -2.04
CA SER A 95 25.20 14.24 -1.11
C SER A 95 24.34 14.04 0.13
N VAL A 96 23.65 12.91 0.23
CA VAL A 96 22.79 12.53 1.37
C VAL A 96 23.31 11.26 2.03
N ASP A 97 22.95 11.08 3.30
CA ASP A 97 23.22 9.83 4.02
C ASP A 97 22.04 8.85 3.82
N TYR A 98 22.31 7.56 4.00
CA TYR A 98 21.33 6.50 3.86
C TYR A 98 21.30 5.61 5.10
N ILE A 99 20.10 5.22 5.52
CA ILE A 99 19.90 4.09 6.43
C ILE A 99 20.00 2.83 5.58
N LYS A 100 21.14 2.11 5.70
CA LYS A 100 21.36 0.82 5.05
C LYS A 100 20.86 -0.29 5.95
N VAL A 101 19.80 -0.95 5.54
CA VAL A 101 19.15 -2.05 6.26
C VAL A 101 19.66 -3.38 5.75
N HIS A 102 20.03 -4.28 6.65
CA HIS A 102 20.35 -5.67 6.32
C HIS A 102 19.06 -6.47 6.34
N LEU A 103 18.62 -6.97 5.19
CA LEU A 103 17.43 -7.78 5.09
C LEU A 103 17.64 -9.13 5.77
N ALA A 104 16.64 -9.59 6.53
CA ALA A 104 16.71 -10.87 7.24
C ALA A 104 16.89 -12.07 6.28
N ARG A 105 16.46 -11.90 5.05
CA ARG A 105 16.62 -12.82 3.91
C ARG A 105 16.74 -12.01 2.63
N SER A 106 17.36 -12.59 1.61
CA SER A 106 17.36 -11.98 0.28
C SER A 106 15.94 -11.92 -0.26
N VAL A 107 15.63 -10.86 -1.00
CA VAL A 107 14.34 -10.74 -1.69
C VAL A 107 14.16 -11.91 -2.64
N PRO A 108 13.08 -12.72 -2.54
CA PRO A 108 12.84 -13.84 -3.44
C PRO A 108 12.59 -13.38 -4.88
N PRO A 109 12.84 -14.22 -5.90
CA PRO A 109 12.33 -13.96 -7.23
C PRO A 109 10.80 -13.77 -7.20
N GLU A 110 10.28 -12.71 -7.83
CA GLU A 110 8.85 -12.36 -7.82
C GLU A 110 8.26 -12.13 -6.42
N GLY A 111 9.12 -12.00 -5.38
CA GLY A 111 8.75 -11.79 -3.99
C GLY A 111 9.20 -10.43 -3.47
N GLN A 112 9.24 -10.31 -2.15
CA GLN A 112 9.48 -9.03 -1.46
C GLN A 112 10.14 -9.21 -0.10
N ALA A 113 10.63 -8.08 0.47
CA ALA A 113 10.96 -7.96 1.88
C ALA A 113 10.33 -6.68 2.43
N ARG A 114 9.46 -6.80 3.42
CA ARG A 114 8.71 -5.68 4.01
C ARG A 114 9.43 -5.14 5.24
N LEU A 115 9.61 -3.82 5.28
CA LEU A 115 10.31 -3.13 6.35
C LEU A 115 9.42 -2.04 6.96
N LEU A 116 9.54 -1.89 8.28
CA LEU A 116 9.08 -0.73 9.01
C LEU A 116 10.31 0.02 9.52
N ILE A 117 10.48 1.26 9.08
CA ILE A 117 11.57 2.16 9.50
C ILE A 117 10.96 3.28 10.32
N LEU A 118 11.38 3.38 11.58
CA LEU A 118 11.00 4.47 12.48
C LEU A 118 12.18 5.42 12.61
N LYS A 119 11.91 6.72 12.60
CA LYS A 119 12.91 7.78 12.81
C LYS A 119 12.23 9.09 13.19
N THR A 120 12.98 10.00 13.77
CA THR A 120 12.53 11.37 14.04
C THR A 120 13.35 12.33 13.21
N TYR A 121 12.69 13.23 12.50
CA TYR A 121 13.36 14.34 11.82
C TYR A 121 13.18 15.65 12.60
N LYS A 122 14.27 16.42 12.72
CA LYS A 122 14.22 17.84 13.04
C LYS A 122 14.43 18.61 11.74
N ASP A 123 13.41 19.41 11.36
CA ASP A 123 13.40 20.13 10.09
C ASP A 123 12.50 21.37 10.19
N ALA A 124 13.10 22.48 10.60
CA ALA A 124 12.40 23.76 10.79
C ALA A 124 11.92 24.40 9.48
N LYS A 125 12.38 23.93 8.32
CA LYS A 125 11.86 24.38 7.02
C LYS A 125 10.56 23.69 6.64
N SER A 126 10.39 22.45 7.09
CA SER A 126 9.18 21.66 6.84
C SER A 126 8.13 21.82 7.93
N TYR A 127 8.53 22.05 9.20
CA TYR A 127 7.59 22.18 10.32
C TYR A 127 7.93 23.38 11.20
N TYR A 128 7.02 24.37 11.26
CA TYR A 128 7.24 25.65 11.90
C TYR A 128 5.94 26.33 12.33
N ARG A 129 6.04 27.49 13.00
CA ARG A 129 4.91 28.35 13.36
C ARG A 129 4.82 29.61 12.48
N GLU A 130 3.59 29.98 12.14
CA GLU A 130 3.19 31.28 11.60
C GLU A 130 2.17 31.91 12.58
N GLY A 131 2.64 32.68 13.53
CA GLY A 131 1.78 33.22 14.60
C GLY A 131 1.21 32.13 15.50
N ASP A 132 -0.11 32.02 15.57
CA ASP A 132 -0.85 30.98 16.31
C ASP A 132 -1.04 29.68 15.55
N THR A 133 -0.58 29.64 14.32
CA THR A 133 -0.76 28.50 13.39
C THR A 133 0.52 27.68 13.27
N ILE A 134 0.42 26.38 13.36
CA ILE A 134 1.48 25.46 12.96
C ILE A 134 1.34 25.14 11.48
N VAL A 135 2.46 25.01 10.81
CA VAL A 135 2.53 24.70 9.37
C VAL A 135 3.44 23.51 9.15
N PHE A 136 2.93 22.48 8.50
CA PHE A 136 3.72 21.42 7.91
C PHE A 136 3.71 21.60 6.39
N ASN A 137 4.86 21.97 5.84
CA ASN A 137 5.05 22.27 4.41
C ASN A 137 6.17 21.40 3.86
N ARG A 138 5.78 20.39 3.07
CA ARG A 138 6.73 19.41 2.56
C ARG A 138 6.23 18.77 1.28
N SER A 139 7.03 18.72 0.22
CA SER A 139 6.72 17.91 -0.96
C SER A 139 6.97 16.43 -0.65
N LEU A 140 6.02 15.58 -1.01
CA LEU A 140 6.02 14.14 -0.74
C LEU A 140 5.92 13.36 -2.05
N SER A 141 6.90 12.49 -2.32
CA SER A 141 6.93 11.59 -3.48
C SER A 141 6.23 10.25 -3.20
N ILE A 142 6.16 9.86 -1.93
CA ILE A 142 5.60 8.58 -1.50
C ILE A 142 4.11 8.49 -1.85
N PRO A 143 3.63 7.35 -2.37
CA PRO A 143 2.25 7.22 -2.82
C PRO A 143 1.22 7.34 -1.70
N ARG A 144 1.48 6.83 -0.50
CA ARG A 144 0.52 6.77 0.61
C ARG A 144 1.06 7.55 1.81
N ASN A 145 0.33 8.56 2.26
CA ASN A 145 0.80 9.49 3.28
C ASN A 145 -0.24 9.78 4.35
N SER A 146 0.22 9.98 5.57
CA SER A 146 -0.57 10.48 6.71
C SER A 146 0.21 11.51 7.49
N ILE A 147 -0.45 12.57 7.93
CA ILE A 147 0.08 13.60 8.81
C ILE A 147 -0.81 13.65 10.04
N VAL A 148 -0.23 13.58 11.23
CA VAL A 148 -0.95 13.65 12.50
C VAL A 148 -0.57 14.92 13.21
N LEU A 149 -1.57 15.75 13.51
CA LEU A 149 -1.38 16.99 14.27
C LEU A 149 -0.98 16.68 15.72
N PRO A 150 -0.27 17.58 16.41
CA PRO A 150 -0.02 17.43 17.83
C PRO A 150 -1.34 17.44 18.61
N GLY A 151 -1.35 16.85 19.81
CA GLY A 151 -2.53 16.86 20.69
C GLY A 151 -3.03 18.30 20.95
N GLY A 152 -4.35 18.49 20.88
CA GLY A 152 -5.02 19.77 21.08
C GLY A 152 -5.02 20.71 19.89
N TYR A 153 -4.44 20.34 18.76
CA TYR A 153 -4.50 21.12 17.52
C TYR A 153 -5.66 20.69 16.63
N GLU A 154 -6.34 21.67 16.07
CA GLU A 154 -7.42 21.52 15.09
C GLU A 154 -6.89 21.78 13.68
N LEU A 155 -7.34 21.00 12.71
CA LEU A 155 -7.02 21.23 11.30
C LEU A 155 -7.74 22.48 10.78
N VAL A 156 -6.98 23.42 10.19
CA VAL A 156 -7.54 24.62 9.57
C VAL A 156 -7.31 24.70 8.07
N ALA A 157 -6.32 23.98 7.52
CA ALA A 157 -6.12 23.89 6.07
C ALA A 157 -5.32 22.66 5.68
N CYS A 158 -5.69 22.09 4.52
CA CYS A 158 -4.90 21.11 3.77
C CYS A 158 -5.10 21.40 2.28
N ASN A 159 -4.01 21.48 1.51
CA ASN A 159 -4.07 21.84 0.09
C ASN A 159 -4.24 20.64 -0.85
N VAL A 160 -4.31 19.43 -0.34
CA VAL A 160 -4.58 18.21 -1.12
C VAL A 160 -5.87 17.54 -0.64
N PRO A 161 -6.65 16.90 -1.51
CA PRO A 161 -7.79 16.10 -1.11
C PRO A 161 -7.35 15.00 -0.14
N SER A 162 -7.96 14.95 1.04
CA SER A 162 -7.51 14.07 2.12
C SER A 162 -8.69 13.47 2.88
N GLN A 163 -8.50 12.28 3.40
CA GLN A 163 -9.33 11.73 4.47
C GLN A 163 -8.89 12.36 5.79
N VAL A 164 -9.83 12.80 6.62
CA VAL A 164 -9.56 13.37 7.94
C VAL A 164 -10.24 12.50 8.99
N LEU A 165 -9.49 12.05 9.97
CA LEU A 165 -9.97 11.20 11.05
C LEU A 165 -9.51 11.73 12.40
N ALA A 166 -10.38 11.61 13.41
CA ALA A 166 -9.95 11.73 14.81
C ALA A 166 -9.41 10.38 15.27
N GLU A 167 -8.24 10.39 15.87
CA GLU A 167 -7.64 9.19 16.47
C GLU A 167 -8.18 8.93 17.88
N PRO A 168 -8.04 7.71 18.42
CA PRO A 168 -8.51 7.38 19.75
C PRO A 168 -7.92 8.27 20.88
N ASP A 169 -6.77 8.88 20.65
CA ASP A 169 -6.14 9.84 21.57
C ASP A 169 -6.56 11.30 21.32
N GLY A 170 -7.53 11.52 20.42
CA GLY A 170 -8.08 12.84 20.09
C GLY A 170 -7.22 13.67 19.14
N ARG A 171 -6.09 13.14 18.64
CA ARG A 171 -5.32 13.81 17.60
C ARG A 171 -6.05 13.72 16.25
N ILE A 172 -5.77 14.64 15.36
CA ILE A 172 -6.33 14.64 14.00
C ILE A 172 -5.29 14.06 13.04
N SER A 173 -5.67 13.03 12.32
CA SER A 173 -4.89 12.49 11.21
C SER A 173 -5.48 12.94 9.86
N ILE A 174 -4.60 13.27 8.92
CA ILE A 174 -4.91 13.71 7.57
C ILE A 174 -4.16 12.78 6.62
N SER A 175 -4.86 11.94 5.88
CA SER A 175 -4.24 10.98 4.99
C SER A 175 -4.68 11.13 3.54
N PHE A 176 -3.77 10.87 2.61
CA PHE A 176 -4.03 10.97 1.18
C PHE A 176 -3.14 10.04 0.36
N MET A 177 -3.54 9.82 -0.88
CA MET A 177 -2.70 9.14 -1.88
C MET A 177 -2.20 10.11 -2.94
N ASN A 178 -0.89 10.05 -3.19
CA ASN A 178 -0.25 10.71 -4.31
C ASN A 178 -0.18 9.75 -5.50
N GLY A 179 -1.14 9.84 -6.42
CA GLY A 179 -1.19 9.03 -7.64
C GLY A 179 -0.47 9.68 -8.84
N SER A 180 0.19 10.82 -8.66
CA SER A 180 0.76 11.59 -9.78
C SER A 180 2.09 11.04 -10.32
N GLY A 181 2.76 10.15 -9.57
CA GLY A 181 4.11 9.69 -9.90
C GLY A 181 5.21 10.77 -9.73
N ALA A 182 4.84 11.95 -9.22
CA ALA A 182 5.75 13.07 -8.93
C ALA A 182 5.57 13.53 -7.48
N GLU A 183 6.43 14.42 -7.01
CA GLU A 183 6.24 15.02 -5.68
C GLU A 183 4.95 15.84 -5.60
N ALA A 184 4.10 15.56 -4.63
CA ALA A 184 2.94 16.37 -4.29
C ALA A 184 3.35 17.45 -3.27
N PRO A 185 3.22 18.76 -3.60
CA PRO A 185 3.46 19.82 -2.64
C PRO A 185 2.34 19.84 -1.60
N LEU A 186 2.67 19.45 -0.37
CA LEU A 186 1.72 19.36 0.73
C LEU A 186 1.90 20.54 1.70
N ILE A 187 0.80 21.19 2.04
CA ILE A 187 0.71 22.17 3.12
C ILE A 187 -0.46 21.81 4.02
N VAL A 188 -0.16 21.49 5.28
CA VAL A 188 -1.15 21.27 6.34
C VAL A 188 -0.98 22.36 7.38
N LYS A 189 -2.08 23.00 7.79
CA LYS A 189 -2.08 24.03 8.83
C LYS A 189 -3.01 23.63 9.98
N GLY A 190 -2.55 23.84 11.20
CA GLY A 190 -3.32 23.60 12.43
C GLY A 190 -3.25 24.76 13.39
N LYS A 191 -4.30 24.95 14.18
CA LYS A 191 -4.33 25.92 15.30
C LYS A 191 -4.60 25.18 16.60
N LEU A 192 -4.06 25.73 17.68
CA LEU A 192 -4.40 25.24 19.01
C LEU A 192 -5.89 25.50 19.27
N GLY A 193 -6.65 24.43 19.51
CA GLY A 193 -8.08 24.54 19.83
C GLY A 193 -8.31 25.23 21.18
N ALA A 194 -9.51 25.80 21.36
CA ALA A 194 -9.96 26.27 22.66
C ALA A 194 -10.02 25.08 23.61
N GLN A 195 -9.18 25.05 24.65
CA GLN A 195 -9.09 23.94 25.59
C GLN A 195 -10.43 23.64 26.25
N THR A 196 -11.09 22.60 25.81
CA THR A 196 -12.14 21.96 26.58
C THR A 196 -11.52 20.77 27.32
N GLY A 197 -11.04 21.03 28.53
CA GLY A 197 -10.75 20.08 29.60
C GLY A 197 -9.87 18.87 29.29
N ALA A 198 -8.82 18.71 30.13
CA ALA A 198 -7.92 17.57 30.28
C ALA A 198 -6.99 17.31 29.08
N GLY A 199 -5.76 17.81 29.20
CA GLY A 199 -4.72 17.63 28.24
C GLY A 199 -4.47 16.16 27.88
N ALA A 200 -4.59 15.85 26.61
CA ALA A 200 -4.04 14.62 26.08
C ALA A 200 -2.53 14.63 26.29
N VAL A 201 -2.04 13.74 27.13
CA VAL A 201 -0.60 13.54 27.34
C VAL A 201 -0.02 13.12 25.98
N PRO A 202 1.02 13.82 25.46
CA PRO A 202 1.68 13.37 24.25
C PRO A 202 2.16 11.95 24.44
N ARG A 203 1.61 11.02 23.68
CA ARG A 203 2.04 9.62 23.72
C ARG A 203 3.40 9.51 23.04
N ALA A 204 4.31 8.73 23.65
CA ALA A 204 5.62 8.49 23.07
C ALA A 204 5.50 7.91 21.66
N PRO A 205 6.29 8.41 20.67
CA PRO A 205 6.34 7.86 19.33
C PRO A 205 6.67 6.37 19.41
N GLY A 206 5.92 5.53 18.71
CA GLY A 206 6.23 4.10 18.57
C GLY A 206 5.32 3.11 19.27
N SER A 207 4.28 3.52 20.01
CA SER A 207 3.26 2.56 20.48
C SER A 207 2.23 2.30 19.36
N ALA A 208 2.61 1.46 18.45
CA ALA A 208 2.04 1.29 17.10
C ALA A 208 0.63 0.69 17.02
N LYS A 209 -0.08 0.41 18.09
CA LYS A 209 -1.30 -0.43 18.00
C LYS A 209 -2.63 0.24 18.33
N SER A 210 -2.65 1.49 18.80
CA SER A 210 -3.91 2.08 19.27
C SER A 210 -4.69 2.86 18.21
N TRP A 211 -4.02 3.35 17.18
CA TRP A 211 -4.66 4.05 16.08
C TRP A 211 -5.24 3.10 15.01
N GLU A 212 -4.81 1.82 15.03
CA GLU A 212 -5.36 0.75 14.17
C GLU A 212 -6.61 0.09 14.77
N ALA A 213 -6.91 0.33 16.05
CA ALA A 213 -8.07 -0.26 16.71
C ALA A 213 -9.37 0.48 16.34
N PRO A 214 -10.45 -0.23 15.98
CA PRO A 214 -11.74 0.40 15.77
C PRO A 214 -12.27 1.00 17.09
N PHE A 215 -13.01 2.11 16.98
CA PHE A 215 -13.69 2.72 18.12
C PHE A 215 -14.78 1.79 18.67
N GLU A 216 -14.81 1.60 20.00
CA GLU A 216 -15.88 0.84 20.63
C GLU A 216 -17.22 1.58 20.47
N GLY A 217 -18.26 0.86 20.02
CA GLY A 217 -19.64 1.39 19.92
C GLY A 217 -20.02 2.00 18.57
N GLU A 218 -19.10 2.05 17.57
CA GLU A 218 -19.44 2.49 16.23
C GLU A 218 -20.17 1.39 15.43
N THR A 219 -21.17 1.78 14.64
CA THR A 219 -21.79 0.89 13.67
C THR A 219 -20.79 0.62 12.53
N GLU A 220 -20.94 -0.50 11.80
CA GLU A 220 -20.06 -0.86 10.68
C GLU A 220 -19.96 0.26 9.62
N LYS A 221 -21.01 1.07 9.48
CA LYS A 221 -21.10 2.21 8.56
C LYS A 221 -20.33 3.45 9.05
N GLU A 222 -20.13 3.57 10.36
CA GLU A 222 -19.43 4.66 11.04
C GLU A 222 -17.97 4.33 11.33
N ARG A 223 -17.56 3.06 11.15
CA ARG A 223 -16.18 2.64 11.27
C ARG A 223 -15.34 3.21 10.15
N LEU A 224 -14.71 4.34 10.42
CA LEU A 224 -13.76 4.95 9.52
C LEU A 224 -12.37 4.41 9.87
N SER A 225 -11.75 3.70 8.94
CA SER A 225 -10.33 3.33 9.01
C SER A 225 -9.51 4.24 8.12
N GLU A 226 -8.21 4.35 8.41
CA GLU A 226 -7.29 5.08 7.55
C GLU A 226 -7.02 4.27 6.28
N ARG A 227 -7.71 4.64 5.20
CA ARG A 227 -7.66 3.91 3.93
C ARG A 227 -6.28 3.98 3.27
N ALA A 228 -5.52 5.03 3.49
CA ALA A 228 -4.17 5.15 2.95
C ALA A 228 -3.18 4.15 3.59
N HIS A 229 -3.40 3.76 4.85
CA HIS A 229 -2.58 2.75 5.51
C HIS A 229 -2.88 1.33 5.02
N GLU A 230 -4.14 1.03 4.66
CA GLU A 230 -4.50 -0.31 4.20
C GLU A 230 -3.67 -0.72 2.97
N ASP A 231 -2.91 -1.80 3.08
CA ASP A 231 -2.04 -2.31 2.02
C ASP A 231 -2.76 -3.18 0.96
N ARG A 232 -4.10 -3.26 1.04
CA ARG A 232 -4.93 -4.07 0.15
C ARG A 232 -5.02 -3.47 -1.24
N GLU A 233 -4.47 -4.17 -2.21
CA GLU A 233 -4.56 -3.83 -3.63
C GLU A 233 -5.24 -4.95 -4.42
N ILE A 234 -5.91 -4.59 -5.49
CA ILE A 234 -6.38 -5.52 -6.52
C ILE A 234 -6.12 -4.92 -7.90
N VAL A 235 -5.59 -5.72 -8.81
CA VAL A 235 -5.33 -5.34 -10.19
C VAL A 235 -6.08 -6.26 -11.12
N TYR A 236 -6.91 -5.69 -11.98
CA TYR A 236 -7.69 -6.38 -13.00
C TYR A 236 -7.01 -6.21 -14.36
N PHE A 237 -6.64 -7.30 -15.01
CA PHE A 237 -6.11 -7.33 -16.37
C PHE A 237 -7.21 -7.82 -17.30
N LEU A 238 -7.88 -6.91 -17.98
CA LEU A 238 -8.96 -7.27 -18.90
C LEU A 238 -8.40 -8.05 -20.10
N GLN A 239 -9.02 -9.17 -20.42
CA GLN A 239 -8.75 -9.91 -21.64
C GLN A 239 -9.58 -9.34 -22.78
N GLN A 240 -9.54 -9.90 -24.00
CA GLN A 240 -10.41 -9.42 -25.07
C GLN A 240 -11.88 -9.57 -24.64
N PRO A 241 -12.72 -8.53 -24.83
CA PRO A 241 -14.06 -8.47 -24.21
C PRO A 241 -15.01 -9.59 -24.67
N GLU A 242 -14.75 -10.20 -25.80
CA GLU A 242 -15.50 -11.36 -26.30
C GLU A 242 -15.39 -12.58 -25.36
N THR A 243 -14.35 -12.63 -24.54
CA THR A 243 -14.16 -13.69 -23.55
C THR A 243 -14.95 -13.47 -22.26
N HIS A 244 -15.44 -12.25 -22.03
CA HIS A 244 -16.02 -11.82 -20.75
C HIS A 244 -15.11 -12.07 -19.55
N ALA A 245 -13.80 -12.24 -19.77
CA ALA A 245 -12.85 -12.67 -18.76
C ALA A 245 -11.79 -11.61 -18.47
N PHE A 246 -11.32 -11.61 -17.23
CA PHE A 246 -10.17 -10.83 -16.78
C PHE A 246 -9.36 -11.62 -15.78
N ARG A 247 -8.04 -11.55 -15.90
CA ARG A 247 -7.13 -11.99 -14.84
C ARG A 247 -7.09 -10.91 -13.76
N LEU A 248 -6.92 -11.34 -12.55
CA LEU A 248 -6.65 -10.43 -11.45
C LEU A 248 -5.58 -11.00 -10.54
N TYR A 249 -4.88 -10.14 -9.83
CA TYR A 249 -4.25 -10.52 -8.58
C TYR A 249 -4.70 -9.57 -7.48
N HIS A 250 -4.69 -10.08 -6.26
CA HIS A 250 -4.83 -9.26 -5.07
C HIS A 250 -3.90 -9.76 -3.97
N ASP A 251 -3.42 -8.80 -3.16
CA ASP A 251 -2.59 -9.07 -2.02
C ASP A 251 -3.43 -9.02 -0.76
N TYR A 252 -3.17 -9.95 0.14
CA TYR A 252 -3.83 -10.08 1.43
C TYR A 252 -2.79 -10.29 2.52
N THR A 253 -2.84 -9.45 3.57
CA THR A 253 -1.98 -9.58 4.75
C THR A 253 -2.79 -10.14 5.90
N GLU A 254 -2.36 -11.28 6.45
CA GLU A 254 -2.94 -11.91 7.63
C GLU A 254 -2.02 -11.73 8.83
N SER A 255 -2.55 -11.19 9.92
CA SER A 255 -1.82 -10.91 11.16
C SER A 255 -2.42 -11.57 12.40
N HIS A 256 -3.60 -12.21 12.29
CA HIS A 256 -4.25 -12.84 13.44
C HIS A 256 -3.58 -14.17 13.79
N PRO A 257 -3.07 -14.33 15.02
CA PRO A 257 -2.42 -15.56 15.44
C PRO A 257 -3.36 -16.75 15.33
N GLY A 258 -2.83 -17.86 14.77
CA GLY A 258 -3.56 -19.11 14.61
C GLY A 258 -4.32 -19.26 13.30
N VAL A 259 -4.53 -18.18 12.55
CA VAL A 259 -5.15 -18.28 11.22
C VAL A 259 -4.18 -18.98 10.26
N ASP A 260 -4.69 -19.98 9.53
CA ASP A 260 -3.93 -20.90 8.69
C ASP A 260 -4.47 -21.02 7.25
N LYS A 261 -5.44 -20.21 6.88
CA LYS A 261 -6.01 -20.20 5.54
C LYS A 261 -6.73 -18.90 5.21
N TYR A 262 -6.84 -18.62 3.93
CA TYR A 262 -7.66 -17.56 3.38
C TYR A 262 -8.78 -18.15 2.52
N PHE A 263 -9.97 -17.56 2.61
CA PHE A 263 -11.12 -17.86 1.78
C PHE A 263 -11.42 -16.68 0.85
N ASN A 264 -11.31 -16.90 -0.45
CA ASN A 264 -11.75 -15.91 -1.43
C ASN A 264 -13.12 -16.31 -1.97
N VAL A 265 -14.18 -15.67 -1.46
CA VAL A 265 -15.54 -15.87 -1.94
C VAL A 265 -15.71 -15.19 -3.29
N VAL A 266 -16.01 -15.98 -4.31
CA VAL A 266 -16.19 -15.48 -5.68
C VAL A 266 -17.53 -14.74 -5.77
N ARG A 267 -17.48 -13.51 -6.26
CA ARG A 267 -18.67 -12.68 -6.41
C ARG A 267 -19.76 -13.39 -7.24
N THR A 268 -21.00 -13.32 -6.77
CA THR A 268 -22.18 -13.85 -7.47
C THR A 268 -22.22 -13.40 -8.94
N GLY A 269 -22.49 -14.33 -9.85
CA GLY A 269 -22.50 -14.08 -11.30
C GLY A 269 -21.12 -14.16 -11.97
N SER A 270 -20.06 -14.38 -11.19
CA SER A 270 -18.70 -14.66 -11.72
C SER A 270 -18.35 -16.13 -11.53
N LYS A 271 -17.48 -16.64 -12.41
CA LYS A 271 -16.83 -17.95 -12.27
C LYS A 271 -15.33 -17.76 -12.18
N VAL A 272 -14.67 -18.48 -11.25
CA VAL A 272 -13.22 -18.47 -11.10
C VAL A 272 -12.60 -19.67 -11.82
N SER A 273 -11.44 -19.43 -12.45
CA SER A 273 -10.56 -20.47 -12.98
C SER A 273 -9.09 -20.12 -12.68
N ASP A 274 -8.24 -21.15 -12.79
CA ASP A 274 -6.77 -21.06 -12.68
C ASP A 274 -6.26 -20.30 -11.43
N PRO A 275 -6.80 -20.59 -10.22
CA PRO A 275 -6.31 -19.93 -9.03
C PRO A 275 -4.88 -20.37 -8.72
N SER A 276 -4.05 -19.42 -8.35
CA SER A 276 -2.70 -19.66 -7.84
C SER A 276 -2.40 -18.69 -6.72
N ALA A 277 -1.59 -19.12 -5.76
CA ALA A 277 -1.20 -18.27 -4.63
C ALA A 277 0.23 -18.56 -4.20
N TYR A 278 0.86 -17.55 -3.59
CA TYR A 278 2.18 -17.69 -2.98
C TYR A 278 2.39 -16.65 -1.88
N LEU A 279 3.29 -16.98 -0.95
CA LEU A 279 3.75 -16.07 0.08
C LEU A 279 4.75 -15.08 -0.54
N LEU A 280 4.41 -13.81 -0.57
CA LEU A 280 5.27 -12.77 -1.14
C LEU A 280 6.60 -12.62 -0.39
N ASP A 281 6.59 -12.81 0.94
CA ASP A 281 7.79 -12.64 1.77
C ASP A 281 8.81 -13.77 1.61
N THR A 282 8.40 -14.94 1.16
CA THR A 282 9.29 -16.12 1.02
C THR A 282 9.38 -16.66 -0.40
N GLY A 283 8.43 -16.30 -1.28
CA GLY A 283 8.27 -16.89 -2.60
C GLY A 283 7.69 -18.31 -2.57
N GLU A 284 7.22 -18.79 -1.40
CA GLU A 284 6.63 -20.12 -1.25
C GLU A 284 5.31 -20.22 -2.02
N LYS A 285 5.19 -21.18 -2.92
CA LYS A 285 3.94 -21.47 -3.62
C LYS A 285 2.97 -22.21 -2.71
N LEU A 286 1.74 -21.70 -2.66
CA LEU A 286 0.66 -22.28 -1.89
C LEU A 286 -0.26 -23.15 -2.78
N THR A 287 -0.85 -24.17 -2.18
CA THR A 287 -1.91 -24.94 -2.84
C THR A 287 -3.20 -24.12 -2.85
N THR A 288 -4.00 -24.29 -3.91
CA THR A 288 -5.31 -23.66 -4.03
C THR A 288 -6.37 -24.72 -4.32
N LYS A 289 -7.56 -24.55 -3.78
CA LYS A 289 -8.69 -25.46 -4.03
C LYS A 289 -9.96 -24.63 -4.25
N ILE A 290 -10.71 -24.94 -5.30
CA ILE A 290 -12.02 -24.35 -5.53
C ILE A 290 -13.05 -25.29 -4.89
N LEU A 291 -13.88 -24.75 -4.00
CA LEU A 291 -15.03 -25.43 -3.40
C LEU A 291 -16.30 -24.64 -3.71
N THR A 292 -17.44 -25.32 -3.70
CA THR A 292 -18.73 -24.66 -3.62
C THR A 292 -19.06 -24.32 -2.16
N GLY A 293 -19.97 -23.35 -1.93
CA GLY A 293 -20.43 -23.05 -0.59
C GLY A 293 -21.06 -24.26 0.11
N ALA A 294 -21.71 -25.14 -0.63
CA ALA A 294 -22.24 -26.40 -0.09
C ALA A 294 -21.13 -27.36 0.37
N GLU A 295 -20.04 -27.48 -0.39
CA GLU A 295 -18.86 -28.27 0.01
C GLU A 295 -18.14 -27.65 1.22
N LEU A 296 -18.05 -26.32 1.26
CA LEU A 296 -17.48 -25.61 2.40
C LEU A 296 -18.27 -25.89 3.69
N ALA A 297 -19.61 -25.79 3.61
CA ALA A 297 -20.49 -26.08 4.73
C ALA A 297 -20.40 -27.55 5.18
N SER A 298 -20.34 -28.50 4.22
CA SER A 298 -20.15 -29.92 4.52
C SER A 298 -18.82 -30.22 5.19
N ALA A 299 -17.77 -29.47 4.83
CA ALA A 299 -16.44 -29.55 5.45
C ALA A 299 -16.36 -28.81 6.79
N LYS A 300 -17.43 -28.16 7.25
CA LYS A 300 -17.49 -27.31 8.46
C LYS A 300 -16.41 -26.23 8.48
N MET A 301 -16.12 -25.66 7.32
CA MET A 301 -15.21 -24.54 7.16
C MET A 301 -15.99 -23.23 7.27
N ASP A 302 -15.53 -22.32 8.13
CA ASP A 302 -16.10 -20.98 8.30
C ASP A 302 -15.29 -19.98 7.47
N ALA A 303 -15.95 -19.33 6.52
CA ALA A 303 -15.35 -18.27 5.70
C ALA A 303 -15.40 -16.87 6.36
N GLY A 304 -16.00 -16.76 7.56
CA GLY A 304 -16.20 -15.50 8.25
C GLY A 304 -17.37 -14.66 7.73
N GLU A 305 -18.05 -15.13 6.67
CA GLU A 305 -19.23 -14.50 6.09
C GLU A 305 -20.19 -15.56 5.54
N PRO A 306 -21.50 -15.23 5.39
CA PRO A 306 -22.44 -16.14 4.76
C PRO A 306 -22.08 -16.41 3.29
N VAL A 307 -21.97 -17.68 2.92
CA VAL A 307 -21.65 -18.11 1.54
C VAL A 307 -22.85 -18.84 0.93
N ASP A 308 -23.30 -18.35 -0.23
CA ASP A 308 -24.33 -19.06 -1.01
C ASP A 308 -23.86 -20.47 -1.37
N ALA A 309 -24.77 -21.48 -1.30
CA ALA A 309 -24.41 -22.87 -1.54
C ALA A 309 -23.81 -23.13 -2.94
N ALA A 310 -24.20 -22.34 -3.94
CA ALA A 310 -23.71 -22.43 -5.32
C ALA A 310 -22.50 -21.53 -5.59
N ALA A 311 -22.15 -20.61 -4.69
CA ALA A 311 -20.99 -19.73 -4.85
C ALA A 311 -19.69 -20.54 -4.85
N GLN A 312 -18.75 -20.14 -5.68
CA GLN A 312 -17.40 -20.70 -5.65
C GLN A 312 -16.56 -19.99 -4.57
N VAL A 313 -15.73 -20.76 -3.88
CA VAL A 313 -14.79 -20.25 -2.87
C VAL A 313 -13.41 -20.83 -3.17
N VAL A 314 -12.42 -19.97 -3.33
CA VAL A 314 -11.03 -20.40 -3.43
C VAL A 314 -10.44 -20.48 -2.02
N VAL A 315 -10.01 -21.66 -1.62
CA VAL A 315 -9.41 -21.96 -0.32
C VAL A 315 -7.89 -22.03 -0.47
N ILE A 316 -7.18 -21.27 0.33
CA ILE A 316 -5.72 -21.12 0.25
C ILE A 316 -5.14 -21.36 1.65
N PRO A 317 -4.68 -22.60 1.94
CA PRO A 317 -4.03 -22.91 3.21
C PRO A 317 -2.58 -22.41 3.24
N PHE A 318 -2.14 -22.01 4.43
CA PHE A 318 -0.76 -21.63 4.73
C PHE A 318 -0.40 -22.01 6.17
N SER A 319 0.87 -21.88 6.55
CA SER A 319 1.30 -22.15 7.93
C SER A 319 0.63 -21.18 8.90
N PRO A 320 0.14 -21.64 10.07
CA PRO A 320 -0.52 -20.76 11.04
C PRO A 320 0.31 -19.55 11.39
N VAL A 321 -0.31 -18.38 11.37
CA VAL A 321 0.34 -17.12 11.74
C VAL A 321 0.72 -17.16 13.23
N LYS A 322 1.97 -16.81 13.55
CA LYS A 322 2.44 -16.75 14.93
C LYS A 322 2.21 -15.36 15.53
N ALA A 323 2.09 -15.29 16.84
CA ALA A 323 1.96 -14.01 17.54
C ALA A 323 3.11 -13.05 17.20
N GLY A 324 2.77 -11.81 16.83
CA GLY A 324 3.72 -10.78 16.42
C GLY A 324 4.30 -10.94 15.02
N GLN A 325 3.81 -11.92 14.26
CA GLN A 325 4.15 -12.13 12.84
C GLN A 325 2.95 -11.86 11.96
N ASN A 326 3.19 -11.71 10.67
CA ASN A 326 2.16 -11.72 9.65
C ASN A 326 2.68 -12.39 8.38
N VAL A 327 1.75 -12.80 7.53
CA VAL A 327 2.04 -13.34 6.21
C VAL A 327 1.34 -12.51 5.15
N ARG A 328 1.98 -12.32 4.00
CA ARG A 328 1.36 -11.64 2.88
C ARG A 328 1.24 -12.61 1.69
N VAL A 329 0.00 -12.85 1.31
CA VAL A 329 -0.37 -13.79 0.24
C VAL A 329 -0.74 -12.99 -1.00
N ARG A 330 -0.13 -13.29 -2.15
CA ARG A 330 -0.64 -12.89 -3.46
C ARG A 330 -1.49 -13.99 -4.02
N ILE A 331 -2.69 -13.64 -4.44
CA ILE A 331 -3.67 -14.54 -5.02
C ILE A 331 -3.93 -14.07 -6.45
N SER A 332 -3.73 -14.95 -7.42
CA SER A 332 -3.99 -14.68 -8.83
C SER A 332 -5.05 -15.62 -9.36
N GLU A 333 -6.02 -15.08 -10.09
CA GLU A 333 -7.20 -15.80 -10.57
C GLU A 333 -7.64 -15.25 -11.93
N THR A 334 -8.41 -16.04 -12.66
CA THR A 334 -9.14 -15.56 -13.83
C THR A 334 -10.64 -15.63 -13.52
N TYR A 335 -11.33 -14.49 -13.70
CA TYR A 335 -12.78 -14.43 -13.57
C TYR A 335 -13.43 -14.32 -14.95
N THR A 336 -14.49 -15.11 -15.18
CA THR A 336 -15.45 -14.88 -16.25
C THR A 336 -16.71 -14.28 -15.65
N ALA A 337 -17.08 -13.06 -16.07
CA ALA A 337 -18.15 -12.27 -15.47
C ALA A 337 -18.87 -11.42 -16.53
N PRO A 338 -19.77 -12.03 -17.35
CA PRO A 338 -20.39 -11.35 -18.50
C PRO A 338 -21.27 -10.17 -18.09
N ALA A 339 -21.83 -10.16 -16.89
CA ALA A 339 -22.59 -9.02 -16.38
C ALA A 339 -21.70 -7.81 -16.09
N SER A 340 -20.46 -8.04 -15.68
CA SER A 340 -19.50 -6.97 -15.32
C SER A 340 -18.55 -6.59 -16.44
N TYR A 341 -18.33 -7.48 -17.42
CA TYR A 341 -17.35 -7.27 -18.49
C TYR A 341 -17.87 -7.81 -19.82
N ARG A 342 -18.08 -6.94 -20.81
CA ARG A 342 -18.73 -7.28 -22.06
C ARG A 342 -18.44 -6.29 -23.20
N LEU A 343 -18.83 -6.67 -24.44
CA LEU A 343 -19.01 -5.73 -25.55
C LEU A 343 -20.46 -5.23 -25.58
N GLU A 344 -20.64 -3.94 -25.81
CA GLU A 344 -21.90 -3.29 -26.17
C GLU A 344 -21.69 -2.56 -27.50
N GLY A 345 -22.08 -3.16 -28.62
CA GLY A 345 -21.71 -2.68 -29.95
C GLY A 345 -20.17 -2.76 -30.11
N ASP A 346 -19.54 -1.61 -30.41
CA ASP A 346 -18.09 -1.49 -30.55
C ASP A 346 -17.38 -1.09 -29.22
N ASP A 347 -18.15 -0.87 -28.16
CA ASP A 347 -17.62 -0.45 -26.87
C ASP A 347 -17.29 -1.65 -25.98
N LEU A 348 -16.08 -1.72 -25.48
CA LEU A 348 -15.75 -2.50 -24.30
C LEU A 348 -16.38 -1.80 -23.08
N VAL A 349 -17.10 -2.57 -22.27
CA VAL A 349 -17.72 -2.09 -21.03
C VAL A 349 -17.25 -2.93 -19.88
N PHE A 350 -16.62 -2.30 -18.88
CA PHE A 350 -16.30 -2.88 -17.59
C PHE A 350 -17.08 -2.11 -16.53
N ASP A 351 -18.00 -2.80 -15.85
CA ASP A 351 -18.95 -2.25 -14.88
C ASP A 351 -18.89 -3.07 -13.60
N ARG A 352 -18.27 -2.52 -12.54
CA ARG A 352 -18.01 -3.27 -11.33
C ARG A 352 -17.85 -2.37 -10.10
N SER A 353 -18.39 -2.80 -8.96
CA SER A 353 -18.10 -2.19 -7.66
C SER A 353 -16.71 -2.59 -7.16
N LEU A 354 -15.90 -1.62 -6.73
CA LEU A 354 -14.55 -1.78 -6.22
C LEU A 354 -14.51 -1.41 -4.73
N GLY A 355 -14.25 -2.38 -3.85
CA GLY A 355 -14.26 -2.18 -2.40
C GLY A 355 -12.88 -1.93 -1.78
N ARG A 356 -11.81 -2.32 -2.47
CA ARG A 356 -10.44 -2.16 -1.94
C ARG A 356 -10.05 -0.68 -1.91
N PRO A 357 -9.13 -0.27 -1.02
CA PRO A 357 -8.57 1.09 -1.07
C PRO A 357 -7.87 1.39 -2.38
N ARG A 358 -7.08 0.44 -2.88
CA ARG A 358 -6.35 0.55 -4.14
C ARG A 358 -6.86 -0.47 -5.14
N ASN A 359 -7.28 0.03 -6.30
CA ASN A 359 -7.76 -0.79 -7.39
C ASN A 359 -7.12 -0.33 -8.70
N ALA A 360 -6.72 -1.24 -9.55
CA ALA A 360 -6.26 -0.91 -10.87
C ALA A 360 -6.97 -1.74 -11.93
N VAL A 361 -7.23 -1.14 -13.09
CA VAL A 361 -7.80 -1.81 -14.25
C VAL A 361 -6.89 -1.57 -15.45
N VAL A 362 -6.42 -2.65 -16.06
CA VAL A 362 -5.57 -2.62 -17.25
C VAL A 362 -6.42 -3.04 -18.45
N LEU A 363 -6.56 -2.14 -19.42
CA LEU A 363 -7.28 -2.43 -20.67
C LEU A 363 -6.56 -3.49 -21.50
N PRO A 364 -7.26 -4.26 -22.34
CA PRO A 364 -6.63 -5.22 -23.23
C PRO A 364 -5.76 -4.50 -24.28
N GLU A 365 -4.83 -5.23 -24.86
CA GLU A 365 -4.04 -4.73 -25.99
C GLU A 365 -4.96 -4.32 -27.17
N GLY A 366 -4.62 -3.19 -27.80
CA GLY A 366 -5.36 -2.67 -28.95
C GLY A 366 -6.58 -1.81 -28.60
N TRP A 367 -6.81 -1.52 -27.30
CA TRP A 367 -7.93 -0.69 -26.84
C TRP A 367 -7.45 0.66 -26.31
N TYR A 368 -8.30 1.69 -26.42
CA TYR A 368 -8.07 3.01 -25.84
C TYR A 368 -9.27 3.45 -25.01
N LEU A 369 -9.00 4.14 -23.91
CA LEU A 369 -10.00 4.63 -22.96
C LEU A 369 -10.89 5.69 -23.59
N THR A 370 -12.21 5.57 -23.40
CA THR A 370 -13.18 6.58 -23.85
C THR A 370 -14.00 7.16 -22.69
N ALA A 371 -14.16 6.42 -21.58
CA ALA A 371 -14.85 6.94 -20.40
C ALA A 371 -14.39 6.22 -19.12
N SER A 372 -14.39 6.96 -18.01
CA SER A 372 -14.30 6.47 -16.65
C SER A 372 -15.29 7.24 -15.78
N SER A 373 -16.19 6.56 -15.07
CA SER A 373 -17.25 7.19 -14.27
C SER A 373 -16.73 7.90 -13.02
N ILE A 374 -15.54 7.53 -12.54
CA ILE A 374 -14.90 8.17 -11.37
C ILE A 374 -13.47 8.57 -11.72
N PRO A 375 -12.89 9.53 -10.98
CA PRO A 375 -11.50 9.95 -11.18
C PRO A 375 -10.53 8.77 -11.06
N ALA A 376 -9.55 8.72 -11.97
CA ALA A 376 -8.47 7.75 -11.97
C ALA A 376 -7.16 8.41 -12.42
N THR A 377 -6.05 7.90 -11.94
CA THR A 377 -4.76 8.16 -12.61
C THR A 377 -4.66 7.24 -13.82
N VAL A 378 -4.38 7.80 -14.99
CA VAL A 378 -4.29 7.04 -16.24
C VAL A 378 -2.84 7.03 -16.69
N THR A 379 -2.27 5.84 -16.91
CA THR A 379 -0.90 5.67 -17.36
C THR A 379 -0.83 4.69 -18.54
N GLN A 380 0.13 4.90 -19.44
CA GLN A 380 0.47 3.91 -20.45
C GLN A 380 1.60 3.02 -19.93
N MET A 381 1.38 1.74 -19.92
CA MET A 381 2.37 0.74 -19.54
C MET A 381 3.43 0.58 -20.66
N SER A 382 4.56 -0.02 -20.33
CA SER A 382 5.65 -0.27 -21.28
C SER A 382 5.24 -1.14 -22.48
N ASP A 383 4.22 -1.97 -22.31
CA ASP A 383 3.62 -2.80 -23.37
C ASP A 383 2.53 -2.07 -24.18
N GLY A 384 2.32 -0.77 -23.95
CA GLY A 384 1.36 0.07 -24.65
C GLY A 384 -0.08 -0.01 -24.16
N ARG A 385 -0.40 -0.90 -23.21
CA ARG A 385 -1.72 -0.97 -22.59
C ARG A 385 -1.97 0.23 -21.67
N ILE A 386 -3.24 0.55 -21.47
CA ILE A 386 -3.67 1.63 -20.58
C ILE A 386 -4.04 1.05 -19.23
N ARG A 387 -3.48 1.62 -18.17
CA ARG A 387 -3.78 1.31 -16.77
C ARG A 387 -4.52 2.50 -16.15
N LEU A 388 -5.60 2.21 -15.44
CA LEU A 388 -6.34 3.15 -14.62
C LEU A 388 -6.16 2.74 -13.15
N ASP A 389 -5.68 3.66 -12.33
CA ASP A 389 -5.55 3.46 -10.88
C ASP A 389 -6.61 4.27 -10.14
N PHE A 390 -7.39 3.60 -9.29
CA PHE A 390 -8.45 4.18 -8.50
C PHE A 390 -8.11 4.09 -7.03
N TRP A 391 -8.30 5.19 -6.32
CA TRP A 391 -8.26 5.19 -4.87
C TRP A 391 -9.68 5.33 -4.32
N ASN A 392 -10.10 4.34 -3.53
CA ASN A 392 -11.34 4.41 -2.77
C ASN A 392 -11.04 4.85 -1.33
N ALA A 393 -11.26 6.13 -1.05
CA ALA A 393 -11.14 6.70 0.30
C ALA A 393 -12.37 6.42 1.19
N ARG A 394 -13.40 5.74 0.65
CA ARG A 394 -14.64 5.41 1.37
C ARG A 394 -14.57 4.02 1.98
N PRO A 395 -15.25 3.77 3.11
CA PRO A 395 -15.40 2.42 3.64
C PRO A 395 -16.25 1.52 2.71
N ASP A 396 -17.21 2.12 1.98
CA ASP A 396 -18.11 1.41 1.05
C ASP A 396 -17.45 1.16 -0.31
N PRO A 397 -17.86 0.12 -1.04
CA PRO A 397 -17.50 -0.04 -2.44
C PRO A 397 -17.95 1.15 -3.30
N VAL A 398 -17.13 1.49 -4.31
CA VAL A 398 -17.49 2.49 -5.33
C VAL A 398 -17.78 1.81 -6.65
N ASP A 399 -18.88 2.22 -7.31
CA ASP A 399 -19.25 1.71 -8.62
C ASP A 399 -18.41 2.39 -9.70
N VAL A 400 -17.74 1.58 -10.50
CA VAL A 400 -16.86 2.02 -11.57
C VAL A 400 -17.34 1.50 -12.91
N LEU A 401 -17.62 2.42 -13.83
CA LEU A 401 -17.92 2.14 -15.23
C LEU A 401 -16.75 2.65 -16.08
N ILE A 402 -16.12 1.74 -16.82
CA ILE A 402 -15.07 2.05 -17.81
C ILE A 402 -15.59 1.69 -19.19
N LYS A 403 -15.40 2.59 -20.16
CA LYS A 403 -15.62 2.30 -21.58
C LYS A 403 -14.33 2.51 -22.38
N ALA A 404 -14.14 1.66 -23.37
CA ALA A 404 -13.00 1.74 -24.27
C ALA A 404 -13.40 1.33 -25.70
N LYS A 405 -12.66 1.79 -26.68
CA LYS A 405 -12.82 1.42 -28.09
C LYS A 405 -11.58 0.77 -28.64
N ARG A 406 -11.79 -0.08 -29.64
CA ARG A 406 -10.68 -0.71 -30.36
C ARG A 406 -9.95 0.32 -31.20
N ARG A 407 -8.62 0.32 -31.18
CA ARG A 407 -7.82 1.17 -32.06
C ARG A 407 -7.98 0.69 -33.49
N ALA A 408 -8.15 1.61 -34.42
CA ALA A 408 -8.05 1.29 -35.85
C ALA A 408 -6.63 0.73 -36.12
N ARG A 409 -6.59 -0.32 -36.92
CA ARG A 409 -5.33 -0.94 -37.35
C ARG A 409 -4.64 -0.05 -38.38
#